data_368ddcff47f7dcebaf6b74ed4ce68faa
#
_entry.id   368ddcff47f7dcebaf6b74ed4ce68faa
#
_cell.length_a   1.000
_cell.length_b   1.000
_cell.length_c   1.000
_cell.angle_alpha   90.00
_cell.angle_beta   90.00
_cell.angle_gamma   90.00
#
_symmetry.space_group_name_H-M   'P 1'
#
loop_
_entity.id
_entity.type
_entity.pdbx_description
1 polymer ?
#
loop_
_entity_poly.entity_id
_entity_poly.type
_entity_poly.pdbx_seq_one_letter_code
_entity_poly.pdbx_strand_id
1 'polypeptide(L)'
;MTKQKKLREYQKNTIKELAKKPRCILGAEMGTGKTIMALMALEAHQYKKVLVVCPAVAVSHWYRESKEWGMKTELQVVSFDKARQPKILEDLKKWGHEAMVIDEAHYLKNAASKRTQAVYGERCDGVGGLVQGCKTVYALSGTICPNNISELYPHLRFMVPTRVMGDSYYFLTRYCSTLRTRWGTQITGARNTDELKTIMRHIYIPIRASKVLKDLPPISFADKVIDPIDAKEAMLIVEELSQLPEIQALVHQLETCAELRDTPISDHVATLRKYIGIAKAAATAQYVLDIIEGSKEKVVVFGYHKLVLRHIVSLLLKSTGVVKIDGAVSPKNRDLAIERFRTDEKCKVFVGQLHACGTGITLNESRHVVFAEQDWTPSANLQAAKRCHRIGQKFPVFVHNLMLNNSIDERISAAISAKTQHLAEFGLCQKIS
;
A
#
# COMPACT_ATOMS: atom_id res chain seq x y z
N MET A 1 -17.22 -15.50 -25.46
CA MET A 1 -15.80 -15.79 -25.82
C MET A 1 -14.91 -14.96 -24.92
N THR A 2 -14.28 -15.56 -23.93
CA THR A 2 -13.32 -14.89 -23.03
C THR A 2 -12.09 -14.51 -23.86
N LYS A 3 -11.81 -13.20 -23.98
CA LYS A 3 -10.56 -12.72 -24.61
C LYS A 3 -9.38 -13.37 -23.91
N GLN A 4 -8.61 -14.17 -24.64
CA GLN A 4 -7.41 -14.81 -24.15
C GLN A 4 -6.44 -13.70 -23.68
N LYS A 5 -6.14 -13.65 -22.39
CA LYS A 5 -5.21 -12.69 -21.81
C LYS A 5 -3.83 -12.88 -22.47
N LYS A 6 -3.21 -11.80 -22.97
CA LYS A 6 -1.88 -11.84 -23.58
C LYS A 6 -0.89 -11.05 -22.71
N LEU A 7 0.28 -11.63 -22.49
CA LEU A 7 1.38 -10.94 -21.82
C LEU A 7 1.91 -9.80 -22.70
N ARG A 8 2.12 -8.64 -22.09
CA ARG A 8 2.79 -7.50 -22.71
C ARG A 8 4.30 -7.78 -22.83
N GLU A 9 4.99 -7.10 -23.72
CA GLU A 9 6.41 -7.36 -24.00
C GLU A 9 7.30 -7.17 -22.75
N TYR A 10 7.08 -6.10 -21.99
CA TYR A 10 7.83 -5.90 -20.74
C TYR A 10 7.58 -7.02 -19.71
N GLN A 11 6.38 -7.60 -19.67
CA GLN A 11 6.08 -8.73 -18.78
C GLN A 11 6.86 -9.96 -19.19
N LYS A 12 6.92 -10.27 -20.48
CA LYS A 12 7.73 -11.39 -21.00
C LYS A 12 9.20 -11.23 -20.66
N ASN A 13 9.76 -10.02 -20.84
CA ASN A 13 11.15 -9.71 -20.51
C ASN A 13 11.42 -9.85 -19.01
N THR A 14 10.51 -9.35 -18.16
CA THR A 14 10.61 -9.48 -16.71
C THR A 14 10.51 -10.93 -16.26
N ILE A 15 9.64 -11.74 -16.85
CA ILE A 15 9.54 -13.18 -16.56
C ILE A 15 10.85 -13.88 -16.84
N LYS A 16 11.48 -13.61 -18.00
CA LYS A 16 12.79 -14.15 -18.34
C LYS A 16 13.90 -13.73 -17.37
N GLU A 17 13.83 -12.50 -16.89
CA GLU A 17 14.80 -11.99 -15.91
C GLU A 17 14.58 -12.62 -14.51
N LEU A 18 13.34 -12.70 -14.05
CA LEU A 18 12.97 -13.36 -12.79
C LEU A 18 13.41 -14.81 -12.76
N ALA A 19 13.14 -15.56 -13.84
CA ALA A 19 13.52 -16.97 -13.95
C ALA A 19 15.04 -17.22 -13.83
N LYS A 20 15.87 -16.21 -14.05
CA LYS A 20 17.33 -16.32 -13.87
C LYS A 20 17.80 -16.04 -12.43
N LYS A 21 16.92 -15.52 -11.56
CA LYS A 21 17.26 -15.07 -10.22
C LYS A 21 16.55 -15.93 -9.17
N PRO A 22 17.27 -16.76 -8.39
CA PRO A 22 16.64 -17.61 -7.38
C PRO A 22 16.06 -16.79 -6.21
N ARG A 23 16.60 -15.61 -5.97
CA ARG A 23 16.12 -14.66 -4.94
C ARG A 23 16.00 -13.29 -5.56
N CYS A 24 14.79 -12.70 -5.55
CA CYS A 24 14.57 -11.44 -6.21
C CYS A 24 13.44 -10.63 -5.55
N ILE A 25 13.65 -9.33 -5.49
CA ILE A 25 12.60 -8.36 -5.18
C ILE A 25 12.08 -7.81 -6.50
N LEU A 26 10.82 -8.09 -6.82
CA LEU A 26 10.14 -7.45 -7.94
C LEU A 26 9.47 -6.16 -7.46
N GLY A 27 10.18 -5.05 -7.65
CA GLY A 27 9.72 -3.71 -7.34
C GLY A 27 8.80 -3.16 -8.43
N ALA A 28 7.68 -3.85 -8.66
CA ALA A 28 6.77 -3.51 -9.73
C ALA A 28 5.57 -2.74 -9.20
N GLU A 29 5.32 -1.58 -9.80
CA GLU A 29 4.20 -0.73 -9.41
C GLU A 29 2.85 -1.42 -9.62
N MET A 30 1.82 -0.90 -8.96
CA MET A 30 0.47 -1.45 -9.08
C MET A 30 -0.05 -1.39 -10.51
N GLY A 31 -0.83 -2.40 -10.88
CA GLY A 31 -1.40 -2.50 -12.23
C GLY A 31 -0.44 -3.02 -13.29
N THR A 32 0.85 -3.24 -13.00
CA THR A 32 1.83 -3.78 -13.96
C THR A 32 1.77 -5.30 -14.11
N GLY A 33 0.97 -6.02 -13.32
CA GLY A 33 0.81 -7.48 -13.40
C GLY A 33 1.87 -8.26 -12.64
N LYS A 34 2.24 -7.84 -11.42
CA LYS A 34 3.18 -8.56 -10.54
C LYS A 34 2.85 -10.04 -10.40
N THR A 35 1.57 -10.33 -10.10
CA THR A 35 1.06 -11.68 -9.86
C THR A 35 1.37 -12.62 -11.02
N ILE A 36 1.00 -12.21 -12.24
CA ILE A 36 1.21 -13.07 -13.41
C ILE A 36 2.68 -13.20 -13.79
N MET A 37 3.48 -12.14 -13.61
CA MET A 37 4.93 -12.23 -13.88
C MET A 37 5.61 -13.22 -12.93
N ALA A 38 5.25 -13.21 -11.64
CA ALA A 38 5.79 -14.15 -10.66
C ALA A 38 5.31 -15.60 -10.96
N LEU A 39 4.02 -15.81 -11.22
CA LEU A 39 3.47 -17.11 -11.55
C LEU A 39 4.15 -17.72 -12.77
N MET A 40 4.23 -16.98 -13.87
CA MET A 40 4.86 -17.45 -15.12
C MET A 40 6.35 -17.72 -14.98
N ALA A 41 7.07 -16.93 -14.17
CA ALA A 41 8.48 -17.18 -13.88
C ALA A 41 8.67 -18.50 -13.10
N LEU A 42 7.78 -18.80 -12.16
CA LEU A 42 7.82 -20.05 -11.38
C LEU A 42 7.40 -21.25 -12.21
N GLU A 43 6.39 -21.11 -13.07
CA GLU A 43 5.97 -22.17 -14.00
C GLU A 43 7.11 -22.58 -14.94
N ALA A 44 7.94 -21.62 -15.39
CA ALA A 44 9.11 -21.90 -16.21
C ALA A 44 10.16 -22.80 -15.53
N HIS A 45 10.18 -22.83 -14.19
CA HIS A 45 11.04 -23.71 -13.39
C HIS A 45 10.44 -25.10 -13.16
N GLN A 46 9.17 -25.33 -13.53
CA GLN A 46 8.45 -26.58 -13.35
C GLN A 46 8.39 -27.06 -11.89
N TYR A 47 8.33 -26.14 -10.93
CA TYR A 47 8.14 -26.48 -9.53
C TYR A 47 6.78 -27.14 -9.32
N LYS A 48 6.76 -28.22 -8.53
CA LYS A 48 5.50 -28.93 -8.22
C LYS A 48 4.67 -28.18 -7.20
N LYS A 49 5.31 -27.59 -6.18
CA LYS A 49 4.65 -26.92 -5.06
C LYS A 49 5.18 -25.52 -4.83
N VAL A 50 4.30 -24.55 -4.85
CA VAL A 50 4.62 -23.13 -4.62
C VAL A 50 3.75 -22.58 -3.50
N LEU A 51 4.40 -21.98 -2.49
CA LEU A 51 3.73 -21.28 -1.41
C LEU A 51 3.64 -19.79 -1.72
N VAL A 52 2.45 -19.20 -1.57
CA VAL A 52 2.26 -17.75 -1.64
C VAL A 52 1.84 -17.24 -0.26
N VAL A 53 2.56 -16.27 0.27
CA VAL A 53 2.18 -15.52 1.47
C VAL A 53 1.83 -14.11 1.07
N CYS A 54 0.61 -13.67 1.42
CA CYS A 54 0.05 -12.40 0.94
C CYS A 54 -0.88 -11.77 1.99
N PRO A 55 -1.37 -10.52 1.80
CA PRO A 55 -2.49 -9.99 2.58
C PRO A 55 -3.76 -10.84 2.41
N ALA A 56 -4.57 -10.96 3.48
CA ALA A 56 -5.76 -11.81 3.50
C ALA A 56 -6.72 -11.56 2.33
N VAL A 57 -6.87 -10.30 1.93
CA VAL A 57 -7.74 -9.88 0.81
C VAL A 57 -7.21 -10.28 -0.57
N ALA A 58 -5.94 -10.65 -0.70
CA ALA A 58 -5.33 -11.08 -1.95
C ALA A 58 -5.39 -12.60 -2.18
N VAL A 59 -5.75 -13.40 -1.17
CA VAL A 59 -5.75 -14.87 -1.25
C VAL A 59 -6.61 -15.37 -2.42
N SER A 60 -7.85 -14.92 -2.52
CA SER A 60 -8.76 -15.31 -3.60
C SER A 60 -8.28 -14.85 -4.98
N HIS A 61 -7.62 -13.70 -5.04
CA HIS A 61 -7.05 -13.16 -6.29
C HIS A 61 -5.94 -14.08 -6.84
N TRP A 62 -5.04 -14.57 -5.98
CA TRP A 62 -3.97 -15.48 -6.39
C TRP A 62 -4.50 -16.77 -6.98
N TYR A 63 -5.49 -17.40 -6.35
CA TYR A 63 -6.14 -18.61 -6.88
C TYR A 63 -6.86 -18.36 -8.21
N ARG A 64 -7.56 -17.21 -8.33
CA ARG A 64 -8.24 -16.85 -9.56
C ARG A 64 -7.26 -16.63 -10.72
N GLU A 65 -6.20 -15.84 -10.52
CA GLU A 65 -5.17 -15.60 -11.54
C GLU A 65 -4.47 -16.89 -11.95
N SER A 66 -4.11 -17.75 -10.99
CA SER A 66 -3.52 -19.06 -11.29
C SER A 66 -4.42 -19.91 -12.20
N LYS A 67 -5.73 -19.97 -11.90
CA LYS A 67 -6.71 -20.70 -12.72
C LYS A 67 -6.90 -20.06 -14.10
N GLU A 68 -7.04 -18.76 -14.18
CA GLU A 68 -7.28 -18.03 -15.44
C GLU A 68 -6.09 -18.13 -16.42
N TRP A 69 -4.87 -18.31 -15.91
CA TRP A 69 -3.67 -18.49 -16.72
C TRP A 69 -3.27 -19.96 -16.90
N GLY A 70 -4.07 -20.90 -16.39
CA GLY A 70 -3.87 -22.32 -16.57
C GLY A 70 -2.59 -22.87 -15.95
N MET A 71 -2.21 -22.37 -14.77
CA MET A 71 -1.02 -22.84 -14.06
C MET A 71 -1.15 -24.32 -13.68
N LYS A 72 -0.08 -25.09 -13.89
CA LYS A 72 -0.01 -26.52 -13.56
C LYS A 72 0.56 -26.77 -12.17
N THR A 73 1.30 -25.80 -11.63
CA THR A 73 1.90 -25.85 -10.30
C THR A 73 0.83 -25.92 -9.20
N GLU A 74 1.00 -26.82 -8.24
CA GLU A 74 0.18 -26.86 -7.02
C GLU A 74 0.47 -25.61 -6.18
N LEU A 75 -0.55 -24.75 -6.02
CA LEU A 75 -0.43 -23.48 -5.34
C LEU A 75 -1.11 -23.54 -3.98
N GLN A 76 -0.38 -23.25 -2.91
CA GLN A 76 -0.94 -22.97 -1.59
C GLN A 76 -0.81 -21.49 -1.28
N VAL A 77 -1.92 -20.82 -0.98
CA VAL A 77 -1.96 -19.38 -0.69
C VAL A 77 -2.43 -19.17 0.73
N VAL A 78 -1.65 -18.44 1.51
CA VAL A 78 -1.95 -18.17 2.92
C VAL A 78 -1.75 -16.69 3.25
N SER A 79 -2.54 -16.16 4.18
CA SER A 79 -2.34 -14.78 4.64
C SER A 79 -1.19 -14.70 5.66
N PHE A 80 -0.52 -13.52 5.74
CA PHE A 80 0.52 -13.26 6.74
C PHE A 80 0.06 -13.60 8.18
N ASP A 81 -1.20 -13.27 8.51
CA ASP A 81 -1.73 -13.49 9.85
C ASP A 81 -1.99 -14.97 10.17
N LYS A 82 -2.35 -15.76 9.17
CA LYS A 82 -2.45 -17.22 9.31
C LYS A 82 -1.07 -17.87 9.33
N ALA A 83 -0.16 -17.46 8.44
CA ALA A 83 1.17 -18.04 8.31
C ALA A 83 2.00 -17.95 9.60
N ARG A 84 1.78 -16.93 10.45
CA ARG A 84 2.47 -16.77 11.73
C ARG A 84 1.89 -17.59 12.89
N GLN A 85 0.76 -18.28 12.70
CA GLN A 85 0.18 -19.14 13.74
C GLN A 85 0.99 -20.43 13.84
N PRO A 86 1.43 -20.87 15.05
CA PRO A 86 2.41 -21.97 15.20
C PRO A 86 2.00 -23.25 14.48
N LYS A 87 0.78 -23.70 14.65
CA LYS A 87 0.27 -24.92 14.01
C LYS A 87 0.30 -24.81 12.47
N ILE A 88 -0.22 -23.71 11.93
CA ILE A 88 -0.24 -23.47 10.47
C ILE A 88 1.18 -23.35 9.93
N LEU A 89 2.06 -22.65 10.64
CA LEU A 89 3.47 -22.51 10.26
C LEU A 89 4.17 -23.88 10.12
N GLU A 90 3.94 -24.78 11.07
CA GLU A 90 4.47 -26.15 10.99
C GLU A 90 3.88 -26.95 9.84
N ASP A 91 2.57 -26.87 9.62
CA ASP A 91 1.91 -27.57 8.52
C ASP A 91 2.45 -27.06 7.17
N LEU A 92 2.66 -25.76 7.01
CA LEU A 92 3.24 -25.16 5.81
C LEU A 92 4.68 -25.61 5.56
N LYS A 93 5.50 -25.74 6.63
CA LYS A 93 6.87 -26.27 6.52
C LYS A 93 6.87 -27.73 6.08
N LYS A 94 5.98 -28.54 6.65
CA LYS A 94 5.83 -29.96 6.29
C LYS A 94 5.29 -30.17 4.88
N TRP A 95 4.55 -29.20 4.33
CA TRP A 95 4.01 -29.31 2.97
C TRP A 95 5.09 -29.41 1.88
N GLY A 96 6.30 -28.94 2.15
CA GLY A 96 7.48 -29.17 1.31
C GLY A 96 7.44 -28.41 -0.01
N HIS A 97 7.12 -27.11 0.04
CA HIS A 97 7.15 -26.24 -1.14
C HIS A 97 8.59 -25.98 -1.61
N GLU A 98 8.77 -25.94 -2.93
CA GLU A 98 10.07 -25.75 -3.57
C GLU A 98 10.38 -24.28 -3.83
N ALA A 99 9.33 -23.47 -3.96
CA ALA A 99 9.46 -22.03 -4.19
C ALA A 99 8.40 -21.23 -3.42
N MET A 100 8.69 -19.97 -3.19
CA MET A 100 7.81 -19.09 -2.42
C MET A 100 7.65 -17.72 -3.08
N VAL A 101 6.43 -17.20 -3.00
CA VAL A 101 6.12 -15.80 -3.33
C VAL A 101 5.66 -15.08 -2.08
N ILE A 102 6.20 -13.90 -1.86
CA ILE A 102 5.81 -12.98 -0.78
C ILE A 102 5.18 -11.77 -1.44
N ASP A 103 3.85 -11.70 -1.46
CA ASP A 103 3.14 -10.58 -2.06
C ASP A 103 2.95 -9.45 -1.06
N GLU A 104 3.06 -8.21 -1.52
CA GLU A 104 3.13 -7.02 -0.69
C GLU A 104 4.20 -7.18 0.42
N ALA A 105 5.41 -7.51 0.01
CA ALA A 105 6.53 -7.86 0.89
C ALA A 105 6.86 -6.78 1.94
N HIS A 106 6.47 -5.53 1.72
CA HIS A 106 6.60 -4.45 2.70
C HIS A 106 5.89 -4.74 4.05
N TYR A 107 4.99 -5.73 4.12
CA TYR A 107 4.44 -6.23 5.39
C TYR A 107 5.51 -6.87 6.29
N LEU A 108 6.66 -7.25 5.73
CA LEU A 108 7.79 -7.86 6.43
C LEU A 108 8.92 -6.86 6.74
N LYS A 109 8.62 -5.58 6.77
CA LYS A 109 9.58 -4.47 6.97
C LYS A 109 10.26 -4.44 8.35
N ASN A 110 9.66 -5.04 9.35
CA ASN A 110 10.17 -5.09 10.72
C ASN A 110 10.68 -6.50 11.05
N ALA A 111 12.01 -6.66 11.24
CA ALA A 111 12.67 -7.92 11.54
C ALA A 111 12.15 -8.59 12.82
N ALA A 112 11.77 -7.81 13.84
CA ALA A 112 11.28 -8.34 15.12
C ALA A 112 9.81 -8.77 15.07
N SER A 113 9.08 -8.49 13.99
CA SER A 113 7.67 -8.85 13.90
C SER A 113 7.48 -10.36 13.69
N LYS A 114 6.48 -10.95 14.35
CA LYS A 114 6.13 -12.38 14.19
C LYS A 114 5.87 -12.79 12.74
N ARG A 115 5.38 -11.88 11.89
CA ARG A 115 5.18 -12.12 10.45
C ARG A 115 6.51 -12.33 9.75
N THR A 116 7.47 -11.44 9.99
CA THR A 116 8.79 -11.48 9.38
C THR A 116 9.54 -12.73 9.84
N GLN A 117 9.50 -13.04 11.12
CA GLN A 117 10.13 -14.23 11.69
C GLN A 117 9.52 -15.53 11.14
N ALA A 118 8.20 -15.60 10.98
CA ALA A 118 7.56 -16.75 10.34
C ALA A 118 8.05 -17.00 8.91
N VAL A 119 8.31 -15.93 8.14
CA VAL A 119 8.74 -16.03 6.75
C VAL A 119 10.25 -16.20 6.62
N TYR A 120 11.04 -15.30 7.21
CA TYR A 120 12.51 -15.26 7.04
C TYR A 120 13.31 -15.90 8.18
N GLY A 121 12.66 -16.40 9.23
CA GLY A 121 13.31 -16.82 10.47
C GLY A 121 13.65 -15.67 11.42
N GLU A 122 14.03 -15.98 12.64
CA GLU A 122 14.29 -14.97 13.70
C GLU A 122 15.41 -13.99 13.32
N ARG A 123 16.46 -14.46 12.64
CA ARG A 123 17.60 -13.65 12.21
C ARG A 123 17.47 -13.11 10.78
N CYS A 124 16.31 -13.31 10.15
CA CYS A 124 16.07 -12.98 8.74
C CYS A 124 17.11 -13.61 7.78
N ASP A 125 17.76 -14.71 8.16
CA ASP A 125 18.72 -15.47 7.35
C ASP A 125 18.10 -16.69 6.65
N GLY A 126 16.83 -16.89 6.82
CA GLY A 126 16.04 -17.98 6.26
C GLY A 126 15.93 -19.18 7.17
N VAL A 127 16.80 -19.31 8.19
CA VAL A 127 16.82 -20.45 9.09
C VAL A 127 15.56 -20.43 9.99
N GLY A 128 14.83 -21.53 10.00
CA GLY A 128 13.59 -21.67 10.77
C GLY A 128 12.37 -20.96 10.16
N GLY A 129 12.54 -20.20 9.08
CA GLY A 129 11.44 -19.53 8.38
C GLY A 129 10.82 -20.39 7.26
N LEU A 130 9.69 -19.95 6.70
CA LEU A 130 9.03 -20.61 5.56
C LEU A 130 9.89 -20.62 4.29
N VAL A 131 10.83 -19.68 4.15
CA VAL A 131 11.78 -19.65 3.01
C VAL A 131 12.87 -20.70 3.10
N GLN A 132 12.99 -21.42 4.23
CA GLN A 132 14.00 -22.43 4.41
C GLN A 132 13.81 -23.58 3.41
N GLY A 133 14.87 -23.92 2.68
CA GLY A 133 14.82 -24.98 1.68
C GLY A 133 14.20 -24.57 0.33
N CYS A 134 13.65 -23.37 0.19
CA CYS A 134 13.15 -22.89 -1.09
C CYS A 134 14.30 -22.68 -2.09
N LYS A 135 14.14 -23.24 -3.30
CA LYS A 135 15.04 -23.01 -4.42
C LYS A 135 14.89 -21.61 -4.98
N THR A 136 13.65 -21.07 -4.96
CA THR A 136 13.32 -19.73 -5.47
C THR A 136 12.41 -18.99 -4.52
N VAL A 137 12.72 -17.71 -4.26
CA VAL A 137 11.89 -16.80 -3.45
C VAL A 137 11.75 -15.45 -4.15
N TYR A 138 10.52 -15.06 -4.46
CA TYR A 138 10.20 -13.76 -5.02
C TYR A 138 9.44 -12.90 -4.01
N ALA A 139 9.99 -11.73 -3.68
CA ALA A 139 9.32 -10.71 -2.88
C ALA A 139 8.73 -9.66 -3.82
N LEU A 140 7.41 -9.50 -3.81
CA LEU A 140 6.70 -8.57 -4.68
C LEU A 140 6.24 -7.36 -3.87
N SER A 141 6.55 -6.16 -4.33
CA SER A 141 6.01 -4.94 -3.75
C SER A 141 6.12 -3.78 -4.73
N GLY A 142 5.11 -2.93 -4.79
CA GLY A 142 5.21 -1.64 -5.49
C GLY A 142 6.08 -0.64 -4.74
N THR A 143 6.22 -0.82 -3.42
CA THR A 143 7.02 0.02 -2.52
C THR A 143 7.59 -0.89 -1.43
N ILE A 144 8.85 -1.30 -1.59
CA ILE A 144 9.46 -2.30 -0.69
C ILE A 144 9.83 -1.70 0.68
N CYS A 145 10.15 -0.42 0.75
CA CYS A 145 10.35 0.32 2.00
C CYS A 145 9.45 1.56 2.02
N PRO A 146 8.28 1.46 2.65
CA PRO A 146 7.29 2.53 2.65
C PRO A 146 7.65 3.75 3.50
N ASN A 147 8.51 3.64 4.50
CA ASN A 147 8.82 4.73 5.42
C ASN A 147 10.30 5.17 5.37
N ASN A 148 11.23 4.25 5.54
CA ASN A 148 12.66 4.56 5.57
C ASN A 148 13.50 3.36 5.15
N ILE A 149 14.78 3.61 4.90
CA ILE A 149 15.71 2.61 4.32
C ILE A 149 15.95 1.39 5.20
N SER A 150 15.77 1.49 6.55
CA SER A 150 15.96 0.34 7.45
C SER A 150 14.97 -0.77 7.22
N GLU A 151 13.83 -0.47 6.64
CA GLU A 151 12.79 -1.44 6.29
C GLU A 151 13.23 -2.43 5.22
N LEU A 152 14.33 -2.14 4.50
CA LEU A 152 14.95 -3.08 3.56
C LEU A 152 15.72 -4.21 4.25
N TYR A 153 16.17 -4.01 5.50
CA TYR A 153 17.06 -4.96 6.19
C TYR A 153 16.57 -6.40 6.16
N PRO A 154 15.31 -6.73 6.54
CA PRO A 154 14.87 -8.12 6.56
C PRO A 154 14.95 -8.80 5.19
N HIS A 155 14.64 -8.07 4.14
CA HIS A 155 14.69 -8.58 2.77
C HIS A 155 16.13 -8.79 2.29
N LEU A 156 16.98 -7.79 2.51
CA LEU A 156 18.38 -7.85 2.09
C LEU A 156 19.17 -8.89 2.88
N ARG A 157 18.91 -9.00 4.18
CA ARG A 157 19.54 -9.98 5.06
C ARG A 157 19.30 -11.42 4.60
N PHE A 158 18.11 -11.70 4.08
CA PHE A 158 17.76 -13.00 3.49
C PHE A 158 18.32 -13.17 2.06
N MET A 159 18.20 -12.15 1.22
CA MET A 159 18.48 -12.25 -0.23
C MET A 159 19.95 -12.11 -0.60
N VAL A 160 20.72 -11.41 0.23
CA VAL A 160 22.13 -11.13 0.01
C VAL A 160 22.98 -11.96 0.97
N PRO A 161 24.18 -12.45 0.56
CA PRO A 161 25.04 -13.20 1.47
C PRO A 161 25.30 -12.46 2.78
N THR A 162 25.23 -13.17 3.91
CA THR A 162 25.41 -12.62 5.27
C THR A 162 26.69 -11.79 5.44
N ARG A 163 27.78 -12.22 4.82
CA ARG A 163 29.07 -11.49 4.84
C ARG A 163 28.99 -10.08 4.27
N VAL A 164 27.98 -9.80 3.42
CA VAL A 164 27.76 -8.49 2.78
C VAL A 164 26.82 -7.64 3.61
N MET A 165 25.73 -8.24 4.13
CA MET A 165 24.67 -7.50 4.81
C MET A 165 24.88 -7.35 6.33
N GLY A 166 25.64 -8.21 6.96
CA GLY A 166 25.85 -8.20 8.41
C GLY A 166 24.55 -8.44 9.21
N ASP A 167 24.55 -7.98 10.44
CA ASP A 167 23.36 -7.97 11.31
C ASP A 167 22.59 -6.63 11.21
N SER A 168 21.53 -6.51 11.99
CA SER A 168 20.70 -5.29 11.99
C SER A 168 21.45 -4.06 12.49
N TYR A 169 22.36 -4.22 13.43
CA TYR A 169 23.16 -3.11 13.94
C TYR A 169 24.14 -2.61 12.88
N TYR A 170 24.84 -3.51 12.20
CA TYR A 170 25.72 -3.17 11.09
C TYR A 170 24.94 -2.43 9.97
N PHE A 171 23.77 -2.95 9.61
CA PHE A 171 22.94 -2.30 8.58
C PHE A 171 22.53 -0.88 8.98
N LEU A 172 22.05 -0.71 10.21
CA LEU A 172 21.64 0.61 10.72
C LEU A 172 22.80 1.61 10.74
N THR A 173 23.95 1.21 11.27
CA THR A 173 25.11 2.11 11.38
C THR A 173 25.72 2.46 10.02
N ARG A 174 25.66 1.55 9.05
CA ARG A 174 26.24 1.75 7.73
C ARG A 174 25.33 2.51 6.78
N TYR A 175 24.03 2.17 6.75
CA TYR A 175 23.11 2.66 5.72
C TYR A 175 22.08 3.66 6.23
N CYS A 176 21.95 3.86 7.54
CA CYS A 176 21.00 4.79 8.11
C CYS A 176 21.68 5.95 8.83
N SER A 177 21.20 7.17 8.59
CA SER A 177 21.48 8.28 9.50
C SER A 177 20.54 8.15 10.70
N THR A 178 21.07 8.29 11.90
CA THR A 178 20.31 8.09 13.14
C THR A 178 20.49 9.25 14.09
N LEU A 179 19.44 9.58 14.84
CA LEU A 179 19.45 10.53 15.94
C LEU A 179 19.06 9.79 17.22
N ARG A 180 19.89 9.91 18.27
CA ARG A 180 19.57 9.36 19.58
C ARG A 180 18.66 10.32 20.33
N THR A 181 17.48 9.85 20.72
CA THR A 181 16.49 10.60 21.48
C THR A 181 16.22 9.92 22.81
N ARG A 182 15.54 10.62 23.74
CA ARG A 182 15.07 10.00 25.00
C ARG A 182 14.13 8.80 24.81
N TRP A 183 13.54 8.67 23.63
CA TRP A 183 12.60 7.59 23.27
C TRP A 183 13.25 6.46 22.46
N GLY A 184 14.58 6.52 22.24
CA GLY A 184 15.32 5.55 21.45
C GLY A 184 16.01 6.13 20.23
N THR A 185 16.52 5.27 19.35
CA THR A 185 17.23 5.67 18.14
C THR A 185 16.22 5.90 17.01
N GLN A 186 16.19 7.10 16.47
CA GLN A 186 15.38 7.46 15.31
C GLN A 186 16.23 7.44 14.04
N ILE A 187 15.63 6.98 12.93
CA ILE A 187 16.25 7.03 11.60
C ILE A 187 15.88 8.35 10.96
N THR A 188 16.88 9.15 10.61
CA THR A 188 16.70 10.49 10.06
C THR A 188 17.04 10.62 8.58
N GLY A 189 17.57 9.54 7.99
CA GLY A 189 17.94 9.54 6.57
C GLY A 189 18.71 8.29 6.18
N ALA A 190 19.26 8.29 4.97
CA ALA A 190 20.06 7.21 4.44
C ALA A 190 21.52 7.64 4.24
N ARG A 191 22.42 6.67 4.33
CA ARG A 191 23.87 6.81 4.12
C ARG A 191 24.34 5.73 3.14
N ASN A 192 25.50 5.94 2.52
CA ASN A 192 26.13 4.98 1.61
C ASN A 192 25.16 4.41 0.56
N THR A 193 24.31 5.27 0.03
CA THR A 193 23.18 4.89 -0.83
C THR A 193 23.64 4.26 -2.14
N ASP A 194 24.78 4.66 -2.68
CA ASP A 194 25.30 4.12 -3.96
C ASP A 194 25.83 2.70 -3.81
N GLU A 195 26.46 2.40 -2.67
CA GLU A 195 26.82 1.03 -2.31
C GLU A 195 25.57 0.15 -2.20
N LEU A 196 24.55 0.62 -1.48
CA LEU A 196 23.30 -0.11 -1.32
C LEU A 196 22.58 -0.32 -2.65
N LYS A 197 22.53 0.69 -3.52
CA LYS A 197 22.00 0.56 -4.90
C LYS A 197 22.77 -0.48 -5.71
N THR A 198 24.09 -0.54 -5.55
CA THR A 198 24.93 -1.53 -6.24
C THR A 198 24.59 -2.94 -5.80
N ILE A 199 24.42 -3.18 -4.49
CA ILE A 199 23.97 -4.46 -3.95
C ILE A 199 22.58 -4.81 -4.49
N MET A 200 21.67 -3.86 -4.48
CA MET A 200 20.28 -4.07 -4.92
C MET A 200 20.18 -4.40 -6.41
N ARG A 201 21.04 -3.91 -7.29
CA ARG A 201 21.02 -4.22 -8.75
C ARG A 201 20.96 -5.72 -9.05
N HIS A 202 21.55 -6.55 -8.19
CA HIS A 202 21.58 -7.99 -8.40
C HIS A 202 20.30 -8.71 -8.02
N ILE A 203 19.51 -8.13 -7.12
CA ILE A 203 18.33 -8.77 -6.51
C ILE A 203 17.03 -7.99 -6.72
N TYR A 204 17.08 -6.78 -7.29
CA TYR A 204 15.93 -5.90 -7.44
C TYR A 204 15.62 -5.62 -8.90
N ILE A 205 14.38 -5.86 -9.31
CA ILE A 205 13.87 -5.55 -10.65
C ILE A 205 12.80 -4.46 -10.51
N PRO A 206 13.11 -3.19 -10.80
CA PRO A 206 12.14 -2.11 -10.76
C PRO A 206 11.28 -2.08 -12.02
N ILE A 207 9.95 -2.00 -11.86
CA ILE A 207 9.03 -1.76 -12.98
C ILE A 207 8.16 -0.57 -12.64
N ARG A 208 8.35 0.52 -13.35
CA ARG A 208 7.56 1.74 -13.21
C ARG A 208 6.42 1.74 -14.22
N ALA A 209 5.18 1.92 -13.77
CA ALA A 209 3.99 1.95 -14.60
C ALA A 209 4.11 3.02 -15.70
N SER A 210 4.62 4.20 -15.39
CA SER A 210 4.84 5.30 -16.35
C SER A 210 5.79 4.95 -17.51
N LYS A 211 6.74 4.01 -17.29
CA LYS A 211 7.67 3.56 -18.35
C LYS A 211 7.08 2.45 -19.23
N VAL A 212 6.24 1.59 -18.66
CA VAL A 212 5.78 0.35 -19.32
C VAL A 212 4.33 0.37 -19.75
N LEU A 213 3.51 1.27 -19.20
CA LEU A 213 2.09 1.43 -19.52
C LEU A 213 1.88 2.79 -20.20
N LYS A 214 2.49 2.97 -21.36
CA LYS A 214 2.40 4.23 -22.14
C LYS A 214 0.97 4.62 -22.53
N ASP A 215 0.07 3.64 -22.64
CA ASP A 215 -1.33 3.84 -22.97
C ASP A 215 -2.18 4.24 -21.74
N LEU A 216 -1.60 4.28 -20.54
CA LEU A 216 -2.32 4.67 -19.34
C LEU A 216 -2.39 6.20 -19.27
N PRO A 217 -3.58 6.81 -19.15
CA PRO A 217 -3.72 8.25 -19.03
C PRO A 217 -2.96 8.79 -17.80
N PRO A 218 -2.65 10.10 -17.75
CA PRO A 218 -1.98 10.68 -16.61
C PRO A 218 -2.85 10.61 -15.33
N ILE A 219 -2.19 10.63 -14.18
CA ILE A 219 -2.80 10.82 -12.86
C ILE A 219 -2.25 12.10 -12.25
N SER A 220 -3.11 12.97 -11.77
CA SER A 220 -2.76 14.22 -11.12
C SER A 220 -3.28 14.28 -9.69
N PHE A 221 -2.54 14.92 -8.81
CA PHE A 221 -2.89 15.10 -7.41
C PHE A 221 -3.06 16.58 -7.13
N ALA A 222 -4.12 16.93 -6.41
CA ALA A 222 -4.40 18.30 -6.01
C ALA A 222 -4.84 18.35 -4.55
N ASP A 223 -4.16 19.15 -3.79
CA ASP A 223 -4.54 19.48 -2.42
C ASP A 223 -5.61 20.57 -2.44
N LYS A 224 -6.70 20.34 -1.70
CA LYS A 224 -7.85 21.25 -1.60
C LYS A 224 -8.15 21.54 -0.14
N VAL A 225 -7.99 22.79 0.22
CA VAL A 225 -8.42 23.30 1.54
C VAL A 225 -9.93 23.52 1.47
N ILE A 226 -10.65 23.02 2.48
CA ILE A 226 -12.10 23.14 2.62
C ILE A 226 -12.45 23.68 4.01
N ASP A 227 -13.49 24.49 4.07
CA ASP A 227 -14.04 24.98 5.32
C ASP A 227 -15.07 24.02 5.90
N PRO A 228 -15.21 23.94 7.23
CA PRO A 228 -16.19 23.07 7.85
C PRO A 228 -17.62 23.56 7.59
N ILE A 229 -18.55 22.63 7.34
CA ILE A 229 -19.97 22.93 7.18
C ILE A 229 -20.72 22.23 8.32
N ASP A 230 -21.56 22.96 9.06
CA ASP A 230 -22.40 22.45 10.17
C ASP A 230 -21.64 21.56 11.18
N ALA A 231 -20.42 21.96 11.54
CA ALA A 231 -19.49 21.13 12.29
C ALA A 231 -19.09 21.75 13.66
N LYS A 232 -19.94 22.60 14.26
CA LYS A 232 -19.61 23.38 15.47
C LYS A 232 -19.05 22.52 16.60
N GLU A 233 -19.73 21.42 16.96
CA GLU A 233 -19.30 20.53 18.04
C GLU A 233 -17.95 19.85 17.72
N ALA A 234 -17.78 19.37 16.50
CA ALA A 234 -16.52 18.76 16.09
C ALA A 234 -15.36 19.77 16.09
N MET A 235 -15.61 21.02 15.69
CA MET A 235 -14.60 22.08 15.69
C MET A 235 -14.17 22.47 17.11
N LEU A 236 -15.10 22.56 18.06
CA LEU A 236 -14.76 22.80 19.47
C LEU A 236 -13.79 21.73 20.01
N ILE A 237 -14.05 20.46 19.70
CA ILE A 237 -13.19 19.36 20.12
C ILE A 237 -11.83 19.42 19.39
N VAL A 238 -11.80 19.79 18.10
CA VAL A 238 -10.56 19.99 17.34
C VAL A 238 -9.71 21.10 17.96
N GLU A 239 -10.32 22.23 18.32
CA GLU A 239 -9.64 23.35 18.98
C GLU A 239 -9.06 22.92 20.34
N GLU A 240 -9.87 22.28 21.20
CA GLU A 240 -9.45 21.79 22.52
C GLU A 240 -8.26 20.82 22.41
N LEU A 241 -8.38 19.79 21.57
CA LEU A 241 -7.32 18.80 21.36
C LEU A 241 -6.06 19.42 20.76
N SER A 242 -6.18 20.44 19.91
CA SER A 242 -5.05 21.12 19.27
C SER A 242 -4.18 21.87 20.27
N GLN A 243 -4.68 22.23 21.46
CA GLN A 243 -3.93 22.90 22.53
C GLN A 243 -3.13 21.91 23.40
N LEU A 244 -3.32 20.61 23.25
CA LEU A 244 -2.59 19.62 24.06
C LEU A 244 -1.08 19.68 23.76
N PRO A 245 -0.20 19.63 24.80
CA PRO A 245 1.25 19.72 24.61
C PRO A 245 1.81 18.67 23.64
N GLU A 246 1.28 17.47 23.63
CA GLU A 246 1.68 16.39 22.72
C GLU A 246 1.28 16.67 21.26
N ILE A 247 0.16 17.33 21.03
CA ILE A 247 -0.26 17.78 19.70
C ILE A 247 0.62 18.93 19.24
N GLN A 248 0.91 19.90 20.10
CA GLN A 248 1.83 21.00 19.79
C GLN A 248 3.24 20.47 19.50
N ALA A 249 3.71 19.48 20.24
CA ALA A 249 4.98 18.81 19.96
C ALA A 249 4.98 18.11 18.60
N LEU A 250 3.88 17.44 18.23
CA LEU A 250 3.73 16.82 16.90
C LEU A 250 3.73 17.88 15.79
N VAL A 251 3.01 18.99 15.99
CA VAL A 251 2.99 20.13 15.06
C VAL A 251 4.41 20.66 14.85
N HIS A 252 5.14 20.92 15.92
CA HIS A 252 6.53 21.37 15.83
C HIS A 252 7.44 20.36 15.12
N GLN A 253 7.23 19.06 15.34
CA GLN A 253 7.95 17.99 14.60
C GLN A 253 7.63 18.02 13.10
N LEU A 254 6.38 18.21 12.73
CA LEU A 254 5.95 18.28 11.32
C LEU A 254 6.52 19.52 10.61
N GLU A 255 6.71 20.63 11.33
CA GLU A 255 7.28 21.87 10.81
C GLU A 255 8.81 21.84 10.69
N THR A 256 9.48 21.24 11.67
CA THR A 256 10.96 21.23 11.75
C THR A 256 11.60 20.03 11.07
N CYS A 257 10.88 18.94 10.95
CA CYS A 257 11.35 17.69 10.38
C CYS A 257 10.43 17.32 9.22
N ALA A 258 10.92 17.43 7.99
CA ALA A 258 10.22 17.01 6.78
C ALA A 258 9.84 15.51 6.75
N GLU A 259 10.21 14.75 7.76
CA GLU A 259 9.90 13.32 7.90
C GLU A 259 8.91 13.10 9.04
N LEU A 260 7.75 12.55 8.69
CA LEU A 260 6.89 11.86 9.65
C LEU A 260 7.65 10.61 10.13
N ARG A 261 8.30 10.75 11.27
CA ARG A 261 9.00 9.65 11.92
C ARG A 261 7.97 8.67 12.49
N ASP A 262 8.40 7.45 12.79
CA ASP A 262 7.61 6.45 13.54
C ASP A 262 7.37 6.95 14.99
N THR A 263 6.70 8.09 15.13
CA THR A 263 6.23 8.59 16.42
C THR A 263 5.04 7.71 16.79
N PRO A 264 5.01 7.11 17.97
CA PRO A 264 3.82 6.42 18.43
C PRO A 264 2.67 7.42 18.35
N ILE A 265 1.68 7.11 17.52
CA ILE A 265 0.49 7.95 17.42
C ILE A 265 -0.21 7.83 18.76
N SER A 266 -0.19 8.89 19.57
CA SER A 266 -0.93 8.90 20.82
C SER A 266 -2.43 8.78 20.55
N ASP A 267 -3.19 8.31 21.51
CA ASP A 267 -4.65 8.21 21.39
C ASP A 267 -5.29 9.57 21.11
N HIS A 268 -4.66 10.66 21.58
CA HIS A 268 -5.09 12.03 21.31
C HIS A 268 -4.90 12.42 19.85
N VAL A 269 -3.79 12.06 19.21
CA VAL A 269 -3.57 12.29 17.76
C VAL A 269 -4.58 11.53 16.93
N ALA A 270 -4.85 10.27 17.27
CA ALA A 270 -5.87 9.46 16.59
C ALA A 270 -7.27 10.06 16.76
N THR A 271 -7.58 10.57 17.98
CA THR A 271 -8.84 11.22 18.29
C THR A 271 -8.99 12.55 17.55
N LEU A 272 -7.95 13.39 17.55
CA LEU A 272 -7.94 14.66 16.81
C LEU A 272 -8.22 14.42 15.31
N ARG A 273 -7.51 13.51 14.69
CA ARG A 273 -7.74 13.17 13.27
C ARG A 273 -9.16 12.70 12.99
N LYS A 274 -9.74 11.90 13.88
CA LYS A 274 -11.13 11.46 13.76
C LYS A 274 -12.10 12.66 13.78
N TYR A 275 -11.91 13.62 14.68
CA TYR A 275 -12.77 14.81 14.77
C TYR A 275 -12.56 15.78 13.61
N ILE A 276 -11.32 15.94 13.13
CA ILE A 276 -11.05 16.66 11.87
C ILE A 276 -11.81 16.00 10.70
N GLY A 277 -11.79 14.68 10.60
CA GLY A 277 -12.56 13.95 9.59
C GLY A 277 -14.06 14.17 9.70
N ILE A 278 -14.60 14.20 10.93
CA ILE A 278 -16.03 14.50 11.18
C ILE A 278 -16.35 15.95 10.79
N ALA A 279 -15.50 16.92 11.15
CA ALA A 279 -15.66 18.33 10.80
C ALA A 279 -15.67 18.53 9.26
N LYS A 280 -14.88 17.76 8.52
CA LYS A 280 -14.85 17.80 7.05
C LYS A 280 -16.00 17.05 6.36
N ALA A 281 -16.76 16.20 7.07
CA ALA A 281 -17.65 15.24 6.41
C ALA A 281 -18.73 15.89 5.53
N ALA A 282 -19.34 16.98 6.00
CA ALA A 282 -20.37 17.68 5.23
C ALA A 282 -19.77 18.42 4.02
N ALA A 283 -18.65 19.12 4.21
CA ALA A 283 -17.93 19.78 3.12
C ALA A 283 -17.40 18.75 2.09
N THR A 284 -16.94 17.59 2.55
CA THR A 284 -16.54 16.49 1.65
C THR A 284 -17.74 15.98 0.82
N ALA A 285 -18.89 15.77 1.46
CA ALA A 285 -20.09 15.34 0.75
C ALA A 285 -20.52 16.37 -0.29
N GLN A 286 -20.53 17.66 0.07
CA GLN A 286 -20.84 18.75 -0.88
C GLN A 286 -19.86 18.77 -2.05
N TYR A 287 -18.54 18.72 -1.77
CA TYR A 287 -17.50 18.68 -2.80
C TYR A 287 -17.68 17.52 -3.80
N VAL A 288 -18.06 16.33 -3.28
CA VAL A 288 -18.36 15.16 -4.13
C VAL A 288 -19.60 15.40 -5.00
N LEU A 289 -20.65 16.01 -4.44
CA LEU A 289 -21.85 16.34 -5.21
C LEU A 289 -21.57 17.38 -6.30
N ASP A 290 -20.74 18.40 -6.01
CA ASP A 290 -20.31 19.40 -6.98
C ASP A 290 -19.55 18.77 -8.17
N ILE A 291 -18.65 17.78 -7.89
CA ILE A 291 -17.99 17.01 -8.96
C ILE A 291 -19.03 16.25 -9.79
N ILE A 292 -19.99 15.58 -9.16
CA ILE A 292 -21.01 14.80 -9.89
C ILE A 292 -21.90 15.71 -10.72
N GLU A 293 -22.29 16.85 -10.18
CA GLU A 293 -23.14 17.81 -10.89
C GLU A 293 -22.44 18.40 -12.11
N GLY A 294 -21.17 18.80 -11.95
CA GLY A 294 -20.37 19.39 -13.02
C GLY A 294 -19.94 18.40 -14.09
N SER A 295 -19.58 17.18 -13.72
CA SER A 295 -19.01 16.18 -14.64
C SER A 295 -19.98 15.08 -15.06
N LYS A 296 -21.06 14.84 -14.30
CA LYS A 296 -21.98 13.68 -14.40
C LYS A 296 -21.30 12.33 -14.16
N GLU A 297 -20.08 12.31 -13.68
CA GLU A 297 -19.24 11.12 -13.53
C GLU A 297 -19.38 10.48 -12.15
N LYS A 298 -18.82 9.27 -12.02
CA LYS A 298 -18.74 8.57 -10.76
C LYS A 298 -17.53 9.06 -9.97
N VAL A 299 -17.64 9.06 -8.64
CA VAL A 299 -16.60 9.51 -7.72
C VAL A 299 -16.27 8.41 -6.72
N VAL A 300 -14.99 8.21 -6.46
CA VAL A 300 -14.50 7.33 -5.40
C VAL A 300 -14.02 8.16 -4.23
N VAL A 301 -14.54 7.90 -3.03
CA VAL A 301 -14.15 8.58 -1.79
C VAL A 301 -13.42 7.61 -0.89
N PHE A 302 -12.25 7.99 -0.42
CA PHE A 302 -11.49 7.23 0.56
C PHE A 302 -11.37 7.98 1.89
N GLY A 303 -11.37 7.21 2.98
CA GLY A 303 -11.11 7.72 4.32
C GLY A 303 -10.58 6.63 5.24
N TYR A 304 -10.15 7.03 6.41
CA TYR A 304 -9.51 6.16 7.39
C TYR A 304 -10.52 5.67 8.45
N HIS A 305 -11.25 6.58 9.09
CA HIS A 305 -12.15 6.27 10.19
C HIS A 305 -13.55 5.86 9.70
N LYS A 306 -14.04 4.72 10.19
CA LYS A 306 -15.38 4.21 9.83
C LYS A 306 -16.51 5.18 10.16
N LEU A 307 -16.37 5.95 11.25
CA LEU A 307 -17.37 6.93 11.66
C LEU A 307 -17.49 8.07 10.66
N VAL A 308 -16.35 8.60 10.21
CA VAL A 308 -16.26 9.63 9.17
C VAL A 308 -16.93 9.15 7.89
N LEU A 309 -16.57 7.95 7.43
CA LEU A 309 -17.17 7.37 6.22
C LEU A 309 -18.67 7.14 6.34
N ARG A 310 -19.16 6.72 7.52
CA ARG A 310 -20.61 6.60 7.75
C ARG A 310 -21.33 7.94 7.67
N HIS A 311 -20.73 8.99 8.21
CA HIS A 311 -21.30 10.34 8.15
C HIS A 311 -21.36 10.84 6.71
N ILE A 312 -20.27 10.75 5.96
CA ILE A 312 -20.24 11.09 4.52
C ILE A 312 -21.33 10.31 3.75
N VAL A 313 -21.42 9.00 3.95
CA VAL A 313 -22.43 8.16 3.29
C VAL A 313 -23.86 8.62 3.62
N SER A 314 -24.16 8.94 4.89
CA SER A 314 -25.50 9.38 5.29
C SER A 314 -25.92 10.69 4.61
N LEU A 315 -24.96 11.58 4.37
CA LEU A 315 -25.18 12.84 3.67
C LEU A 315 -25.40 12.62 2.17
N LEU A 316 -24.54 11.82 1.54
CA LEU A 316 -24.59 11.54 0.09
C LEU A 316 -25.84 10.75 -0.31
N LEU A 317 -26.34 9.83 0.53
CA LEU A 317 -27.53 9.04 0.24
C LEU A 317 -28.80 9.87 0.07
N LYS A 318 -28.82 11.11 0.53
CA LYS A 318 -29.93 12.04 0.33
C LYS A 318 -30.05 12.50 -1.13
N SER A 319 -28.96 12.44 -1.92
CA SER A 319 -28.88 13.03 -3.23
C SER A 319 -28.46 12.04 -4.33
N THR A 320 -27.78 10.93 -4.01
CA THR A 320 -27.27 9.99 -5.01
C THR A 320 -27.15 8.57 -4.47
N GLY A 321 -27.03 7.60 -5.40
CA GLY A 321 -26.72 6.21 -5.05
C GLY A 321 -25.28 6.06 -4.58
N VAL A 322 -25.11 5.38 -3.43
CA VAL A 322 -23.80 5.16 -2.77
C VAL A 322 -23.61 3.68 -2.47
N VAL A 323 -22.40 3.18 -2.65
CA VAL A 323 -21.94 1.91 -2.07
C VAL A 323 -20.79 2.18 -1.11
N LYS A 324 -20.72 1.39 -0.01
CA LYS A 324 -19.68 1.52 1.00
C LYS A 324 -18.98 0.19 1.23
N ILE A 325 -17.64 0.22 1.29
CA ILE A 325 -16.81 -0.92 1.69
C ILE A 325 -15.89 -0.51 2.83
N ASP A 326 -16.02 -1.20 3.96
CA ASP A 326 -15.10 -1.12 5.10
C ASP A 326 -14.66 -2.53 5.53
N GLY A 327 -13.84 -2.63 6.59
CA GLY A 327 -13.31 -3.89 7.08
C GLY A 327 -14.35 -4.88 7.63
N ALA A 328 -15.61 -4.47 7.83
CA ALA A 328 -16.70 -5.34 8.30
C ALA A 328 -17.48 -5.99 7.13
N VAL A 329 -17.28 -5.52 5.89
CA VAL A 329 -18.02 -6.02 4.72
C VAL A 329 -17.46 -7.39 4.30
N SER A 330 -18.33 -8.39 4.24
CA SER A 330 -17.96 -9.74 3.80
C SER A 330 -17.47 -9.77 2.34
N PRO A 331 -16.64 -10.74 1.94
CA PRO A 331 -16.15 -10.84 0.55
C PRO A 331 -17.27 -10.84 -0.48
N LYS A 332 -18.35 -11.58 -0.25
CA LYS A 332 -19.53 -11.64 -1.14
C LYS A 332 -20.19 -10.26 -1.30
N ASN A 333 -20.42 -9.56 -0.20
CA ASN A 333 -21.05 -8.23 -0.22
C ASN A 333 -20.12 -7.18 -0.84
N ARG A 334 -18.81 -7.37 -0.72
CA ARG A 334 -17.81 -6.54 -1.39
C ARG A 334 -17.92 -6.65 -2.91
N ASP A 335 -17.98 -7.87 -3.43
CA ASP A 335 -18.11 -8.10 -4.87
C ASP A 335 -19.44 -7.52 -5.41
N LEU A 336 -20.53 -7.68 -4.68
CA LEU A 336 -21.82 -7.07 -5.03
C LEU A 336 -21.78 -5.53 -5.02
N ALA A 337 -21.11 -4.91 -4.05
CA ALA A 337 -20.97 -3.47 -3.99
C ALA A 337 -20.13 -2.92 -5.16
N ILE A 338 -19.03 -3.61 -5.51
CA ILE A 338 -18.20 -3.26 -6.65
C ILE A 338 -18.99 -3.38 -7.96
N GLU A 339 -19.73 -4.48 -8.12
CA GLU A 339 -20.55 -4.71 -9.32
C GLU A 339 -21.65 -3.67 -9.44
N ARG A 340 -22.33 -3.33 -8.34
CA ARG A 340 -23.33 -2.25 -8.33
C ARG A 340 -22.70 -0.91 -8.71
N PHE A 341 -21.53 -0.55 -8.16
CA PHE A 341 -20.85 0.69 -8.55
C PHE A 341 -20.49 0.69 -10.04
N ARG A 342 -20.14 -0.46 -10.59
CA ARG A 342 -19.76 -0.62 -11.99
C ARG A 342 -20.95 -0.48 -12.93
N THR A 343 -22.07 -1.16 -12.65
CA THR A 343 -23.18 -1.36 -13.62
C THR A 343 -24.37 -0.43 -13.39
N ASP A 344 -24.62 0.01 -12.15
CA ASP A 344 -25.75 0.88 -11.83
C ASP A 344 -25.36 2.35 -12.06
N GLU A 345 -25.99 2.98 -13.08
CA GLU A 345 -25.76 4.40 -13.40
C GLU A 345 -26.25 5.36 -12.31
N LYS A 346 -27.21 4.95 -11.47
CA LYS A 346 -27.67 5.73 -10.34
C LYS A 346 -26.71 5.69 -9.17
N CYS A 347 -25.84 4.67 -9.12
CA CYS A 347 -24.79 4.55 -8.12
C CYS A 347 -23.58 5.39 -8.54
N LYS A 348 -23.54 6.65 -8.10
CA LYS A 348 -22.49 7.61 -8.48
C LYS A 348 -21.28 7.61 -7.55
N VAL A 349 -21.44 7.14 -6.32
CA VAL A 349 -20.37 7.24 -5.32
C VAL A 349 -19.98 5.87 -4.77
N PHE A 350 -18.68 5.60 -4.76
CA PHE A 350 -18.05 4.51 -4.02
C PHE A 350 -17.32 5.08 -2.81
N VAL A 351 -17.69 4.68 -1.60
CA VAL A 351 -17.02 5.08 -0.35
C VAL A 351 -16.23 3.92 0.20
N GLY A 352 -14.92 4.07 0.32
CA GLY A 352 -14.00 3.01 0.72
C GLY A 352 -13.13 3.34 1.93
N GLN A 353 -13.02 2.41 2.88
CA GLN A 353 -12.01 2.51 3.93
C GLN A 353 -10.64 2.15 3.34
N LEU A 354 -9.63 3.01 3.53
CA LEU A 354 -8.28 2.89 2.93
C LEU A 354 -7.70 1.47 3.07
N HIS A 355 -7.61 0.96 4.29
CA HIS A 355 -7.06 -0.38 4.53
C HIS A 355 -7.91 -1.54 3.99
N ALA A 356 -9.21 -1.37 3.92
CA ALA A 356 -10.12 -2.39 3.38
C ALA A 356 -10.11 -2.44 1.85
N CYS A 357 -9.87 -1.30 1.20
CA CYS A 357 -9.92 -1.14 -0.25
C CYS A 357 -8.53 -1.10 -0.90
N GLY A 358 -7.46 -1.09 -0.11
CA GLY A 358 -6.08 -0.96 -0.57
C GLY A 358 -5.60 -2.08 -1.50
N THR A 359 -6.27 -3.25 -1.54
CA THR A 359 -5.88 -4.39 -2.38
C THR A 359 -7.09 -5.05 -3.05
N GLY A 360 -6.88 -5.64 -4.23
CA GLY A 360 -7.82 -6.58 -4.86
C GLY A 360 -9.02 -6.00 -5.60
N ILE A 361 -9.25 -4.68 -5.62
CA ILE A 361 -10.38 -4.07 -6.34
C ILE A 361 -9.92 -3.21 -7.50
N THR A 362 -10.78 -3.03 -8.49
CA THR A 362 -10.58 -2.17 -9.65
C THR A 362 -11.80 -1.29 -9.82
N LEU A 363 -11.61 0.03 -9.94
CA LEU A 363 -12.64 1.07 -9.97
C LEU A 363 -12.43 2.01 -11.17
N ASN A 364 -12.16 1.46 -12.35
CA ASN A 364 -11.88 2.21 -13.58
C ASN A 364 -13.08 3.02 -14.09
N GLU A 365 -14.25 2.78 -13.52
CA GLU A 365 -15.50 3.48 -13.83
C GLU A 365 -15.51 4.93 -13.31
N SER A 366 -14.53 5.25 -12.43
CA SER A 366 -14.32 6.62 -11.95
C SER A 366 -12.95 7.13 -12.38
N ARG A 367 -12.87 8.42 -12.64
CA ARG A 367 -11.62 9.17 -12.78
C ARG A 367 -11.41 10.20 -11.68
N HIS A 368 -12.37 10.38 -10.77
CA HIS A 368 -12.26 11.25 -9.61
C HIS A 368 -12.08 10.43 -8.33
N VAL A 369 -10.99 10.69 -7.64
CA VAL A 369 -10.66 10.09 -6.34
C VAL A 369 -10.59 11.20 -5.31
N VAL A 370 -11.38 11.14 -4.26
CA VAL A 370 -11.41 12.12 -3.18
C VAL A 370 -10.91 11.45 -1.89
N PHE A 371 -9.86 11.98 -1.30
CA PHE A 371 -9.43 11.60 0.04
C PHE A 371 -10.06 12.54 1.05
N ALA A 372 -11.09 12.06 1.76
CA ALA A 372 -11.64 12.73 2.93
C ALA A 372 -10.62 12.71 4.09
N GLU A 373 -9.85 11.63 4.17
CA GLU A 373 -8.75 11.45 5.11
C GLU A 373 -7.63 10.68 4.40
N GLN A 374 -6.39 11.09 4.60
CA GLN A 374 -5.19 10.40 4.10
C GLN A 374 -4.63 9.44 5.15
N ASP A 375 -3.95 8.37 4.71
CA ASP A 375 -3.10 7.56 5.57
C ASP A 375 -1.74 8.24 5.78
N TRP A 376 -1.10 8.02 6.93
CA TRP A 376 0.26 8.48 7.21
C TRP A 376 1.31 7.88 6.27
N THR A 377 0.98 6.76 5.66
CA THR A 377 1.85 6.04 4.74
C THR A 377 1.54 6.47 3.30
N PRO A 378 2.44 7.22 2.63
CA PRO A 378 2.23 7.69 1.26
C PRO A 378 1.85 6.56 0.28
N SER A 379 2.46 5.39 0.44
CA SER A 379 2.18 4.24 -0.42
C SER A 379 0.75 3.74 -0.28
N ALA A 380 0.10 3.85 0.89
CA ALA A 380 -1.29 3.45 1.08
C ALA A 380 -2.24 4.38 0.31
N ASN A 381 -2.00 5.70 0.36
CA ASN A 381 -2.77 6.68 -0.40
C ASN A 381 -2.60 6.46 -1.91
N LEU A 382 -1.36 6.31 -2.36
CA LEU A 382 -1.08 6.02 -3.77
C LEU A 382 -1.72 4.69 -4.23
N GLN A 383 -1.70 3.67 -3.39
CA GLN A 383 -2.35 2.38 -3.67
C GLN A 383 -3.86 2.54 -3.84
N ALA A 384 -4.51 3.32 -2.99
CA ALA A 384 -5.94 3.61 -3.09
C ALA A 384 -6.26 4.41 -4.37
N ALA A 385 -5.53 5.47 -4.67
CA ALA A 385 -5.70 6.25 -5.90
C ALA A 385 -5.54 5.38 -7.16
N LYS A 386 -4.55 4.50 -7.17
CA LYS A 386 -4.32 3.56 -8.28
C LYS A 386 -5.39 2.46 -8.44
N ARG A 387 -6.46 2.45 -7.65
CA ARG A 387 -7.66 1.62 -7.93
C ARG A 387 -8.45 2.12 -9.12
N CYS A 388 -8.46 3.43 -9.35
CA CYS A 388 -9.05 4.06 -10.52
C CYS A 388 -8.06 4.16 -11.70
N HIS A 389 -6.76 4.27 -11.41
CA HIS A 389 -5.70 4.42 -12.40
C HIS A 389 -5.04 3.08 -12.74
N ARG A 390 -5.72 2.26 -13.53
CA ARG A 390 -5.29 0.92 -13.95
C ARG A 390 -5.49 0.69 -15.44
N ILE A 391 -4.92 -0.41 -15.95
CA ILE A 391 -5.19 -0.90 -17.31
C ILE A 391 -6.71 -0.97 -17.53
N GLY A 392 -7.19 -0.30 -18.56
CA GLY A 392 -8.61 -0.12 -18.86
C GLY A 392 -9.16 1.27 -18.54
N GLN A 393 -8.44 2.09 -17.80
CA GLN A 393 -8.77 3.51 -17.67
C GLN A 393 -8.46 4.24 -18.97
N LYS A 394 -9.43 5.02 -19.45
CA LYS A 394 -9.36 5.73 -20.75
C LYS A 394 -9.12 7.23 -20.60
N PHE A 395 -9.31 7.77 -19.41
CA PHE A 395 -9.28 9.21 -19.14
C PHE A 395 -8.29 9.55 -18.03
N PRO A 396 -7.76 10.79 -17.98
CA PRO A 396 -6.94 11.27 -16.86
C PRO A 396 -7.64 11.08 -15.52
N VAL A 397 -6.90 10.66 -14.50
CA VAL A 397 -7.41 10.48 -13.15
C VAL A 397 -7.02 11.67 -12.29
N PHE A 398 -7.99 12.24 -11.60
CA PHE A 398 -7.84 13.38 -10.70
C PHE A 398 -7.98 12.92 -9.25
N VAL A 399 -6.97 13.17 -8.45
CA VAL A 399 -6.94 12.85 -7.03
C VAL A 399 -7.01 14.14 -6.23
N HIS A 400 -8.02 14.26 -5.39
CA HIS A 400 -8.31 15.43 -4.58
C HIS A 400 -8.05 15.08 -3.10
N ASN A 401 -7.03 15.65 -2.50
CA ASN A 401 -6.75 15.53 -1.07
C ASN A 401 -7.47 16.67 -0.35
N LEU A 402 -8.50 16.37 0.43
CA LEU A 402 -9.24 17.38 1.17
C LEU A 402 -8.62 17.62 2.55
N MET A 403 -8.27 18.86 2.81
CA MET A 403 -7.68 19.31 4.08
C MET A 403 -8.61 20.32 4.74
N LEU A 404 -8.77 20.21 6.06
CA LEU A 404 -9.55 21.18 6.83
C LEU A 404 -8.73 22.45 7.00
N ASN A 405 -9.33 23.59 6.65
CA ASN A 405 -8.72 24.91 6.80
C ASN A 405 -8.29 25.18 8.26
N ASN A 406 -7.14 25.80 8.43
CA ASN A 406 -6.55 26.17 9.73
C ASN A 406 -6.42 24.98 10.71
N SER A 407 -6.06 23.79 10.22
CA SER A 407 -5.90 22.61 11.06
C SER A 407 -4.56 21.90 10.83
N ILE A 408 -4.25 20.94 11.71
CA ILE A 408 -3.08 20.07 11.55
C ILE A 408 -3.11 19.24 10.26
N ASP A 409 -4.24 19.11 9.60
CA ASP A 409 -4.42 18.36 8.36
C ASP A 409 -3.53 18.88 7.22
N GLU A 410 -3.36 20.19 7.12
CA GLU A 410 -2.48 20.82 6.14
C GLU A 410 -1.02 20.44 6.37
N ARG A 411 -0.57 20.43 7.65
CA ARG A 411 0.78 20.02 8.02
C ARG A 411 1.05 18.54 7.79
N ILE A 412 0.05 17.70 8.06
CA ILE A 412 0.11 16.27 7.78
C ILE A 412 0.24 16.02 6.28
N SER A 413 -0.54 16.71 5.44
CA SER A 413 -0.46 16.59 3.98
C SER A 413 0.92 17.01 3.46
N ALA A 414 1.46 18.12 3.94
CA ALA A 414 2.79 18.58 3.58
C ALA A 414 3.88 17.57 3.96
N ALA A 415 3.80 16.97 5.16
CA ALA A 415 4.75 15.96 5.61
C ALA A 415 4.65 14.64 4.81
N ILE A 416 3.44 14.21 4.42
CA ILE A 416 3.24 13.06 3.53
C ILE A 416 3.87 13.32 2.15
N SER A 417 3.71 14.54 1.61
CA SER A 417 4.28 14.93 0.32
C SER A 417 5.82 14.96 0.37
N ALA A 418 6.42 15.54 1.40
CA ALA A 418 7.87 15.55 1.61
C ALA A 418 8.45 14.12 1.72
N LYS A 419 7.80 13.26 2.49
CA LYS A 419 8.17 11.84 2.62
C LYS A 419 8.12 11.09 1.30
N THR A 420 7.12 11.37 0.48
CA THR A 420 6.98 10.76 -0.86
C THR A 420 8.12 11.20 -1.78
N GLN A 421 8.49 12.48 -1.74
CA GLN A 421 9.60 13.01 -2.53
C GLN A 421 10.93 12.37 -2.13
N HIS A 422 11.21 12.27 -0.84
CA HIS A 422 12.42 11.63 -0.33
C HIS A 422 12.54 10.16 -0.79
N LEU A 423 11.48 9.37 -0.66
CA LEU A 423 11.46 7.97 -1.14
C LEU A 423 11.62 7.87 -2.66
N ALA A 424 11.14 8.85 -3.41
CA ALA A 424 11.28 8.89 -4.87
C ALA A 424 12.73 9.13 -5.32
N GLU A 425 13.53 9.89 -4.56
CA GLU A 425 14.96 10.14 -4.83
C GLU A 425 15.78 8.85 -4.77
N PHE A 426 15.38 7.89 -3.92
CA PHE A 426 15.99 6.56 -3.86
C PHE A 426 15.50 5.61 -4.96
N GLY A 427 14.56 6.03 -5.81
CA GLY A 427 13.96 5.16 -6.81
C GLY A 427 13.02 4.10 -6.24
N LEU A 428 12.66 4.20 -4.97
CA LEU A 428 11.83 3.25 -4.23
C LEU A 428 10.35 3.61 -4.24
N CYS A 429 10.01 4.83 -4.65
CA CYS A 429 8.64 5.30 -4.84
C CYS A 429 8.55 6.16 -6.10
N GLN A 430 7.33 6.42 -6.58
CA GLN A 430 7.08 7.33 -7.69
C GLN A 430 7.05 8.77 -7.16
N LYS A 431 7.70 9.73 -7.86
CA LYS A 431 7.43 11.15 -7.61
C LYS A 431 5.96 11.42 -7.86
N ILE A 432 5.31 12.03 -6.89
CA ILE A 432 3.98 12.62 -7.07
C ILE A 432 4.26 14.02 -7.62
N SER A 433 4.00 14.20 -8.90
CA SER A 433 4.08 15.50 -9.58
C SER A 433 2.73 16.19 -9.52
#